data_120f9bf2f981be9567c1500854cfb9ab
#
_entry.id   120f9bf2f981be9567c1500854cfb9ab
#
_cell.length_a   1.000
_cell.length_b   1.000
_cell.length_c   1.000
_cell.angle_alpha   90.00
_cell.angle_beta   90.00
_cell.angle_gamma   90.00
#
_symmetry.space_group_name_H-M   'P 1'
#
loop_
_entity.id
_entity.type
_entity.pdbx_description
1 polymer ?
#
loop_
_entity_poly.entity_id
_entity_poly.type
_entity_poly.pdbx_seq_one_letter_code
_entity_poly.pdbx_strand_id
1 'polypeptide(L)' 'MAIEFAVQRLGIGDVVLVGLPDQDKAVEATVVRDIDRTETTVRATLRVEGREDFVKEWPLGELVTVVRGP' A
#
# COMPACT_ATOMS: atom_id res chain seq x y z
N MET A 1 -7.68 -2.79 -14.15
CA MET A 1 -8.85 -3.08 -13.28
C MET A 1 -8.40 -3.14 -11.83
N ALA A 2 -9.11 -2.46 -10.94
CA ALA A 2 -8.77 -2.45 -9.52
C ALA A 2 -9.39 -3.66 -8.83
N ILE A 3 -8.65 -4.25 -7.91
CA ILE A 3 -9.09 -5.41 -7.14
C ILE A 3 -8.85 -5.11 -5.68
N GLU A 4 -9.82 -5.44 -4.83
CA GLU A 4 -9.65 -5.32 -3.38
C GLU A 4 -9.28 -6.68 -2.79
N PHE A 5 -8.29 -6.68 -1.90
CA PHE A 5 -7.98 -7.87 -1.13
C PHE A 5 -7.33 -7.49 0.21
N ALA A 6 -7.22 -8.47 1.08
CA ALA A 6 -6.66 -8.24 2.41
C ALA A 6 -5.19 -7.83 2.31
N VAL A 7 -4.81 -6.83 3.11
CA VAL A 7 -3.49 -6.20 3.06
C VAL A 7 -2.34 -7.18 3.27
N GLN A 8 -2.55 -8.28 4.01
CA GLN A 8 -1.50 -9.28 4.23
C GLN A 8 -1.09 -10.01 2.95
N ARG A 9 -1.82 -9.81 1.86
CA ARG A 9 -1.50 -10.40 0.56
C ARG A 9 -0.68 -9.49 -0.34
N LEU A 10 -0.34 -8.29 0.13
CA LEU A 10 0.48 -7.37 -0.66
C LEU A 10 1.86 -7.96 -0.96
N GLY A 11 2.36 -7.66 -2.15
CA GLY A 11 3.70 -8.03 -2.57
C GLY A 11 4.44 -6.83 -3.14
N ILE A 12 5.75 -6.95 -3.21
CA ILE A 12 6.59 -5.90 -3.81
C ILE A 12 6.22 -5.76 -5.28
N GLY A 13 6.05 -4.52 -5.73
CA GLY A 13 5.63 -4.21 -7.09
C GLY A 13 4.14 -3.95 -7.24
N ASP A 14 3.32 -4.33 -6.26
CA ASP A 14 1.90 -4.00 -6.31
C ASP A 14 1.71 -2.49 -6.22
N VAL A 15 0.75 -1.96 -6.97
CA VAL A 15 0.37 -0.56 -6.92
C VAL A 15 -1.00 -0.47 -6.27
N VAL A 16 -1.05 0.24 -5.15
CA VAL A 16 -2.26 0.35 -4.32
C VAL A 16 -2.71 1.79 -4.22
N LEU A 17 -4.00 1.99 -3.93
CA LEU A 17 -4.53 3.32 -3.65
C LEU A 17 -4.38 3.63 -2.17
N VAL A 18 -3.82 4.79 -1.86
CA VAL A 18 -3.66 5.24 -0.48
C VAL A 18 -4.13 6.68 -0.35
N GLY A 19 -4.69 7.00 0.81
CA GLY A 19 -5.04 8.37 1.16
C GLY A 19 -3.84 9.06 1.81
N LEU A 20 -3.57 10.30 1.42
CA LEU A 20 -2.52 11.12 2.01
C LEU A 20 -3.16 12.32 2.70
N PRO A 21 -2.57 12.81 3.81
CA PRO A 21 -3.19 13.90 4.58
C PRO A 21 -3.40 15.19 3.79
N ASP A 22 -2.57 15.46 2.79
CA ASP A 22 -2.62 16.68 1.99
C ASP A 22 -3.30 16.48 0.64
N GLN A 23 -3.97 15.35 0.43
CA GLN A 23 -4.64 15.03 -0.83
C GLN A 23 -6.10 14.71 -0.57
N ASP A 24 -6.98 15.26 -1.41
CA ASP A 24 -8.42 14.98 -1.30
C ASP A 24 -8.78 13.59 -1.84
N LYS A 25 -7.99 13.10 -2.77
CA LYS A 25 -8.27 11.82 -3.44
C LYS A 25 -7.14 10.84 -3.13
N ALA A 26 -7.48 9.56 -3.14
CA ALA A 26 -6.48 8.51 -3.05
C ALA A 26 -5.51 8.60 -4.22
N VAL A 27 -4.25 8.27 -3.95
CA VAL A 27 -3.19 8.29 -4.96
C VAL A 27 -2.62 6.90 -5.11
N GLU A 28 -2.03 6.63 -6.27
CA GLU A 28 -1.36 5.35 -6.53
C GLU A 28 0.00 5.34 -5.84
N ALA A 29 0.25 4.27 -5.11
CA ALA A 29 1.54 4.06 -4.42
C ALA A 29 2.04 2.67 -4.75
N THR A 30 3.32 2.58 -5.08
CA THR A 30 3.96 1.30 -5.39
C THR A 30 4.61 0.74 -4.14
N VAL A 31 4.38 -0.53 -3.85
CA VAL A 31 5.07 -1.22 -2.77
C VAL A 31 6.48 -1.52 -3.25
N VAL A 32 7.49 -0.86 -2.68
CA VAL A 32 8.86 -0.95 -3.20
C VAL A 32 9.77 -1.87 -2.40
N ARG A 33 9.56 -1.98 -1.07
CA ARG A 33 10.40 -2.84 -0.24
C ARG A 33 9.87 -2.94 1.19
N ASP A 34 10.52 -3.80 1.99
CA ASP A 34 10.38 -3.86 3.44
C ASP A 34 8.97 -4.21 3.91
N ILE A 35 8.34 -5.19 3.26
CA ILE A 35 7.05 -5.67 3.75
C ILE A 35 7.30 -6.46 5.03
N ASP A 36 6.67 -6.02 6.12
CA ASP A 36 6.78 -6.63 7.43
C ASP A 36 5.39 -6.99 7.92
N ARG A 37 5.17 -8.27 8.20
CA ARG A 37 3.89 -8.80 8.67
C ARG A 37 4.04 -9.25 10.10
N THR A 38 3.19 -8.67 10.97
CA THR A 38 3.12 -9.07 12.36
C THR A 38 1.79 -9.75 12.62
N GLU A 39 1.51 -10.09 13.88
CA GLU A 39 0.24 -10.69 14.27
C GLU A 39 -0.93 -9.74 14.13
N THR A 40 -0.66 -8.43 14.11
CA THR A 40 -1.72 -7.42 14.13
C THR A 40 -1.65 -6.42 12.98
N THR A 41 -0.52 -6.33 12.28
CA THR A 41 -0.33 -5.30 11.25
C THR A 41 0.46 -5.82 10.06
N VAL A 42 0.35 -5.07 8.96
CA VAL A 42 1.25 -5.19 7.81
C VAL A 42 1.83 -3.80 7.57
N ARG A 43 3.15 -3.73 7.39
CA ARG A 43 3.86 -2.49 7.16
C ARG A 43 4.72 -2.62 5.92
N ALA A 44 4.77 -1.58 5.10
CA ALA A 44 5.55 -1.62 3.86
C ALA A 44 6.03 -0.23 3.51
N THR A 45 7.12 -0.16 2.76
CA THR A 45 7.62 1.09 2.20
C THR A 45 6.97 1.31 0.85
N LEU A 46 6.37 2.47 0.68
CA LEU A 46 5.63 2.86 -0.51
C LEU A 46 6.31 4.01 -1.23
N ARG A 47 6.10 4.06 -2.54
CA ARG A 47 6.59 5.16 -3.37
C ARG A 47 5.43 5.79 -4.11
N VAL A 48 5.32 7.12 -3.97
CA VAL A 48 4.35 7.94 -4.70
C VAL A 48 5.14 8.91 -5.54
N GLU A 49 4.74 9.09 -6.79
CA GLU A 49 5.42 9.99 -7.70
C GLU A 49 5.47 11.41 -7.12
N GLY A 50 6.65 12.02 -7.16
CA GLY A 50 6.86 13.37 -6.65
C GLY A 50 7.07 13.47 -5.15
N ARG A 51 7.18 12.33 -4.45
CA ARG A 51 7.39 12.29 -3.00
C ARG A 51 8.51 11.34 -2.65
N GLU A 52 9.06 11.52 -1.45
CA GLU A 52 10.01 10.56 -0.90
C GLU A 52 9.28 9.29 -0.49
N ASP A 53 9.98 8.17 -0.51
CA ASP A 53 9.43 6.91 -0.02
C ASP A 53 9.02 7.05 1.44
N PHE A 54 7.93 6.40 1.82
CA PHE A 54 7.43 6.45 3.18
C PHE A 54 6.89 5.10 3.60
N VAL A 55 6.84 4.88 4.91
CA VAL A 55 6.32 3.64 5.48
C VAL A 55 4.85 3.83 5.81
N LYS A 56 4.03 2.85 5.42
CA LYS A 56 2.63 2.81 5.81
C LYS A 56 2.34 1.51 6.53
N GLU A 57 1.49 1.60 7.55
CA GLU A 57 1.07 0.45 8.33
C GLU A 57 -0.45 0.32 8.26
N TRP A 58 -0.93 -0.92 8.10
CA TRP A 58 -2.36 -1.23 8.06
C TRP A 58 -2.66 -2.29 9.11
N PRO A 59 -3.86 -2.25 9.71
CA PRO A 59 -4.31 -3.38 10.53
C PRO A 59 -4.44 -4.63 9.67
N LEU A 60 -4.11 -5.77 10.27
CA LEU A 60 -4.25 -7.05 9.59
C LEU A 60 -5.71 -7.24 9.14
N GLY A 61 -5.91 -7.69 7.92
CA GLY A 61 -7.24 -7.91 7.38
C GLY A 61 -7.88 -6.70 6.71
N GLU A 62 -7.27 -5.51 6.83
CA GLU A 62 -7.83 -4.35 6.14
C GLU A 62 -7.77 -4.58 4.63
N LEU A 63 -8.83 -4.17 3.93
CA LEU A 63 -8.87 -4.27 2.48
C LEU A 63 -8.11 -3.12 1.84
N VAL A 64 -7.32 -3.45 0.84
CA VAL A 64 -6.61 -2.46 0.04
C VAL A 64 -7.03 -2.61 -1.41
N THR A 65 -7.04 -1.51 -2.15
CA THR A 65 -7.36 -1.53 -3.57
C THR A 65 -6.07 -1.58 -4.37
N VAL A 66 -5.87 -2.67 -5.10
CA VAL A 66 -4.70 -2.86 -5.94
C VAL A 66 -5.09 -2.54 -7.37
N VAL A 67 -4.43 -1.55 -7.97
CA VAL A 67 -4.77 -1.11 -9.33
C VAL A 67 -3.99 -1.88 -10.39
N ARG A 68 -2.81 -2.40 -10.03
CA ARG A 68 -2.06 -3.32 -10.89
C ARG A 68 -1.00 -4.05 -10.09
N GLY A 69 -0.58 -5.20 -10.57
CA GLY A 69 0.46 -6.00 -9.94
C GLY A 69 1.84 -5.70 -10.50
N PRO A 70 2.83 -6.45 -10.02
CA PRO A 70 4.21 -6.29 -10.45
C PRO A 70 4.42 -6.68 -11.91
#